data_cb68d7a89124c74aa8606d85ecb3d0ca
#
_entry.id   cb68d7a89124c74aa8606d85ecb3d0ca
#
_cell.length_a   1.000
_cell.length_b   1.000
_cell.length_c   1.000
_cell.angle_alpha   90.00
_cell.angle_beta   90.00
_cell.angle_gamma   90.00
#
_symmetry.space_group_name_H-M   'P 1'
#
loop_
_entity.id
_entity.type
_entity.pdbx_description
1 polymer ?
#
loop_
_entity_poly.entity_id
_entity_poly.type
_entity_poly.pdbx_seq_one_letter_code
_entity_poly.pdbx_strand_id
1 'polypeptide(L)'
;ADIFLDIRHTMKIPLVTSIWRGLADIDNSLETVWAMAKPIYQTEKVENKLKAIISKIGLPLPSPLEIDELENCGLIRQDWEQISIILKAYNRSNGMNMVALHAMIKLNFPKISVDTKSNEKINWPTLPKLMHREQIDDNTWDLICDVNSLCAPNGKKSHVATLWRHLAHWPTFLRIINKKLKPLNETDTLQSLLLKTKTELSQNGLQIEFKEFFNHNLSPKAYSTVKDYVFKETQVIRMVVIGHIIQNWIESQKIYESKSGEYDVFY
;
A
#
# COMPACT_ATOMS: atom_id res chain seq x y z
N ALA A 1 -24.03 -2.68 7.78
CA ALA A 1 -23.24 -1.61 7.14
C ALA A 1 -22.17 -2.25 6.25
N ASP A 2 -21.93 -1.69 5.08
CA ASP A 2 -20.84 -2.16 4.20
C ASP A 2 -19.51 -1.76 4.82
N ILE A 3 -18.81 -2.73 5.41
CA ILE A 3 -17.52 -2.50 6.07
C ILE A 3 -16.45 -2.02 5.08
N PHE A 4 -16.47 -2.49 3.84
CA PHE A 4 -15.54 -1.99 2.82
C PHE A 4 -15.76 -0.51 2.50
N LEU A 5 -17.01 -0.07 2.51
CA LEU A 5 -17.31 1.36 2.37
C LEU A 5 -16.80 2.15 3.57
N ASP A 6 -17.01 1.66 4.79
CA ASP A 6 -16.52 2.28 6.01
C ASP A 6 -14.99 2.34 6.07
N ILE A 7 -14.29 1.29 5.64
CA ILE A 7 -12.82 1.27 5.48
C ILE A 7 -12.38 2.39 4.52
N ARG A 8 -13.00 2.47 3.34
CA ARG A 8 -12.68 3.48 2.33
C ARG A 8 -12.85 4.90 2.89
N HIS A 9 -13.97 5.17 3.54
CA HIS A 9 -14.23 6.49 4.14
C HIS A 9 -13.26 6.81 5.26
N THR A 10 -13.04 5.88 6.20
CA THR A 10 -12.15 6.10 7.34
C THR A 10 -10.70 6.35 6.91
N MET A 11 -10.21 5.59 5.95
CA MET A 11 -8.83 5.71 5.46
C MET A 11 -8.69 6.75 4.34
N LYS A 12 -9.79 7.31 3.85
CA LYS A 12 -9.85 8.24 2.71
C LYS A 12 -9.17 7.65 1.46
N ILE A 13 -9.56 6.46 1.05
CA ILE A 13 -9.02 5.72 -0.10
C ILE A 13 -10.12 5.24 -1.04
N PRO A 14 -9.91 5.26 -2.38
CA PRO A 14 -10.92 4.82 -3.35
C PRO A 14 -11.04 3.30 -3.50
N LEU A 15 -10.19 2.53 -2.83
CA LEU A 15 -10.08 1.07 -2.99
C LEU A 15 -9.92 0.35 -1.64
N VAL A 16 -10.03 -0.97 -1.66
CA VAL A 16 -9.78 -1.83 -0.48
C VAL A 16 -8.65 -2.79 -0.80
N THR A 17 -7.59 -2.78 0.01
CA THR A 17 -6.40 -3.62 -0.15
C THR A 17 -6.61 -5.06 0.29
N SER A 18 -5.67 -5.94 -0.10
CA SER A 18 -5.79 -7.39 0.02
C SER A 18 -6.02 -7.90 1.45
N ILE A 19 -5.44 -7.26 2.46
CA ILE A 19 -5.62 -7.70 3.85
C ILE A 19 -7.09 -7.71 4.28
N TRP A 20 -7.84 -6.66 3.96
CA TRP A 20 -9.25 -6.56 4.31
C TRP A 20 -10.11 -7.55 3.52
N ARG A 21 -9.76 -7.79 2.24
CA ARG A 21 -10.42 -8.82 1.42
C ARG A 21 -10.14 -10.21 1.95
N GLY A 22 -8.88 -10.51 2.31
CA GLY A 22 -8.51 -11.80 2.89
C GLY A 22 -9.14 -12.06 4.26
N LEU A 23 -9.37 -11.02 5.06
CA LEU A 23 -10.10 -11.15 6.33
C LEU A 23 -11.58 -11.42 6.12
N ALA A 24 -12.17 -10.95 5.02
CA ALA A 24 -13.56 -11.25 4.67
C ALA A 24 -13.78 -12.73 4.34
N ASP A 25 -12.73 -13.45 3.94
CA ASP A 25 -12.76 -14.89 3.68
C ASP A 25 -12.60 -15.75 4.96
N ILE A 26 -12.51 -15.11 6.12
CA ILE A 26 -12.38 -15.77 7.44
C ILE A 26 -13.58 -15.34 8.30
N ASP A 27 -14.35 -16.29 8.77
CA ASP A 27 -15.61 -16.04 9.49
C ASP A 27 -15.49 -14.97 10.59
N ASN A 28 -16.34 -13.95 10.51
CA ASN A 28 -16.44 -12.81 11.44
C ASN A 28 -15.13 -12.02 11.66
N SER A 29 -14.10 -12.28 10.86
CA SER A 29 -12.76 -11.71 11.09
C SER A 29 -12.64 -10.29 10.57
N LEU A 30 -13.28 -9.97 9.46
CA LEU A 30 -13.29 -8.61 8.92
C LEU A 30 -13.93 -7.64 9.91
N GLU A 31 -15.11 -7.99 10.42
CA GLU A 31 -15.87 -7.20 11.39
C GLU A 31 -15.07 -6.97 12.67
N THR A 32 -14.52 -8.07 13.20
CA THR A 32 -13.79 -8.04 14.46
C THR A 32 -12.51 -7.21 14.36
N VAL A 33 -11.68 -7.47 13.34
CA VAL A 33 -10.43 -6.74 13.15
C VAL A 33 -10.70 -5.27 12.83
N TRP A 34 -11.73 -4.98 12.01
CA TRP A 34 -12.07 -3.60 11.69
C TRP A 34 -12.57 -2.82 12.91
N ALA A 35 -13.41 -3.41 13.75
CA ALA A 35 -13.88 -2.77 14.96
C ALA A 35 -12.71 -2.37 15.90
N MET A 36 -11.68 -3.19 16.00
CA MET A 36 -10.49 -2.90 16.78
C MET A 36 -9.56 -1.89 16.13
N ALA A 37 -9.40 -1.96 14.80
CA ALA A 37 -8.46 -1.13 14.08
C ALA A 37 -9.01 0.27 13.76
N LYS A 38 -10.31 0.42 13.48
CA LYS A 38 -10.93 1.67 13.06
C LYS A 38 -10.59 2.87 13.95
N PRO A 39 -10.67 2.79 15.29
CA PRO A 39 -10.29 3.90 16.16
C PRO A 39 -8.84 4.36 15.98
N ILE A 40 -7.92 3.42 15.67
CA ILE A 40 -6.52 3.74 15.41
C ILE A 40 -6.39 4.58 14.13
N TYR A 41 -7.06 4.17 13.05
CA TYR A 41 -7.05 4.90 11.77
C TYR A 41 -7.66 6.30 11.87
N GLN A 42 -8.60 6.52 12.77
CA GLN A 42 -9.23 7.82 13.00
C GLN A 42 -8.31 8.82 13.71
N THR A 43 -7.18 8.36 14.25
CA THR A 43 -6.17 9.26 14.81
C THR A 43 -5.27 9.83 13.70
N GLU A 44 -4.98 11.11 13.72
CA GLU A 44 -3.98 11.73 12.81
C GLU A 44 -2.57 11.17 13.00
N LYS A 45 -2.34 10.49 14.13
CA LYS A 45 -1.05 9.90 14.49
C LYS A 45 -0.58 8.85 13.48
N VAL A 46 -1.50 8.11 12.82
CA VAL A 46 -1.15 7.06 11.85
C VAL A 46 -0.46 7.66 10.62
N GLU A 47 -1.05 8.70 10.04
CA GLU A 47 -0.49 9.37 8.86
C GLU A 47 0.84 10.06 9.18
N ASN A 48 0.89 10.78 10.30
CA ASN A 48 2.11 11.46 10.74
C ASN A 48 3.25 10.45 11.00
N LYS A 49 2.92 9.29 11.58
CA LYS A 49 3.91 8.24 11.79
C LYS A 49 4.38 7.62 10.49
N LEU A 50 3.47 7.37 9.54
CA LEU A 50 3.84 6.88 8.21
C LEU A 50 4.80 7.86 7.51
N LYS A 51 4.46 9.15 7.46
CA LYS A 51 5.33 10.18 6.88
C LYS A 51 6.72 10.20 7.53
N ALA A 52 6.79 10.11 8.86
CA ALA A 52 8.05 10.08 9.59
C ALA A 52 8.90 8.84 9.26
N ILE A 53 8.29 7.65 9.14
CA ILE A 53 8.99 6.42 8.74
C ILE A 53 9.53 6.57 7.32
N ILE A 54 8.70 6.97 6.36
CA ILE A 54 9.11 7.11 4.95
C ILE A 54 10.25 8.12 4.80
N SER A 55 10.16 9.27 5.45
CA SER A 55 11.24 10.27 5.45
C SER A 55 12.55 9.71 6.01
N LYS A 56 12.49 8.92 7.07
CA LYS A 56 13.68 8.42 7.79
C LYS A 56 14.38 7.27 7.08
N ILE A 57 13.68 6.46 6.32
CA ILE A 57 14.30 5.34 5.59
C ILE A 57 15.16 5.78 4.41
N GLY A 58 14.90 6.96 3.83
CA GLY A 58 15.67 7.51 2.72
C GLY A 58 15.55 6.67 1.45
N LEU A 59 14.40 6.82 0.77
CA LEU A 59 14.12 6.05 -0.45
C LEU A 59 15.01 6.49 -1.61
N PRO A 60 15.64 5.55 -2.35
CA PRO A 60 16.42 5.87 -3.54
C PRO A 60 15.47 6.28 -4.68
N LEU A 61 15.99 7.10 -5.58
CA LEU A 61 15.36 7.34 -6.88
C LEU A 61 16.04 6.44 -7.91
N PRO A 62 15.29 5.56 -8.59
CA PRO A 62 15.79 4.87 -9.79
C PRO A 62 16.26 5.87 -10.86
N SER A 63 17.07 5.41 -11.81
CA SER A 63 17.49 6.23 -12.93
C SER A 63 16.27 6.83 -13.67
N PRO A 64 16.31 8.09 -14.11
CA PRO A 64 15.21 8.69 -14.86
C PRO A 64 14.94 7.93 -16.16
N LEU A 65 13.78 8.19 -16.76
CA LEU A 65 13.52 7.77 -18.13
C LEU A 65 14.37 8.62 -19.06
N GLU A 66 15.01 7.96 -20.01
CA GLU A 66 15.58 8.64 -21.15
C GLU A 66 14.45 9.21 -22.02
N ILE A 67 14.74 10.27 -22.77
CA ILE A 67 13.73 10.93 -23.64
C ILE A 67 13.10 9.90 -24.57
N ASP A 68 13.94 9.10 -25.23
CA ASP A 68 13.50 8.05 -26.14
C ASP A 68 12.64 6.98 -25.44
N GLU A 69 12.94 6.63 -24.18
CA GLU A 69 12.12 5.70 -23.39
C GLU A 69 10.74 6.29 -23.11
N LEU A 70 10.68 7.59 -22.83
CA LEU A 70 9.43 8.30 -22.53
C LEU A 70 8.56 8.43 -23.79
N GLU A 71 9.16 8.83 -24.92
CA GLU A 71 8.44 8.99 -26.18
C GLU A 71 7.95 7.66 -26.76
N ASN A 72 8.73 6.59 -26.63
CA ASN A 72 8.42 5.28 -27.19
C ASN A 72 7.64 4.35 -26.26
N CYS A 73 7.36 4.76 -25.00
CA CYS A 73 6.63 3.90 -24.07
C CYS A 73 5.14 3.73 -24.43
N GLY A 74 4.60 4.59 -25.27
CA GLY A 74 3.19 4.56 -25.68
C GLY A 74 2.20 4.97 -24.57
N LEU A 75 2.70 5.50 -23.45
CA LEU A 75 1.86 6.00 -22.37
C LEU A 75 1.57 7.49 -22.58
N ILE A 76 0.30 7.83 -22.66
CA ILE A 76 -0.13 9.22 -22.73
C ILE A 76 -0.25 9.84 -21.32
N ARG A 77 -0.36 11.15 -21.26
CA ARG A 77 -0.48 11.89 -19.98
C ARG A 77 -1.57 11.32 -19.07
N GLN A 78 -2.74 10.99 -19.64
CA GLN A 78 -3.86 10.42 -18.87
C GLN A 78 -3.50 9.07 -18.22
N ASP A 79 -2.68 8.24 -18.87
CA ASP A 79 -2.20 6.98 -18.32
C ASP A 79 -1.34 7.22 -17.08
N TRP A 80 -0.38 8.16 -17.16
CA TRP A 80 0.47 8.54 -16.05
C TRP A 80 -0.33 9.08 -14.86
N GLU A 81 -1.35 9.91 -15.13
CA GLU A 81 -2.26 10.43 -14.10
C GLU A 81 -3.02 9.29 -13.39
N GLN A 82 -3.60 8.35 -14.14
CA GLN A 82 -4.30 7.20 -13.59
C GLN A 82 -3.36 6.28 -12.78
N ILE A 83 -2.18 6.00 -13.30
CA ILE A 83 -1.14 5.23 -12.61
C ILE A 83 -0.76 5.90 -11.29
N SER A 84 -0.54 7.21 -11.29
CA SER A 84 -0.21 7.99 -10.09
C SER A 84 -1.31 7.93 -9.04
N ILE A 85 -2.57 8.10 -9.44
CA ILE A 85 -3.73 8.00 -8.52
C ILE A 85 -3.80 6.60 -7.89
N ILE A 86 -3.62 5.54 -8.68
CA ILE A 86 -3.60 4.16 -8.19
C ILE A 86 -2.47 3.96 -7.18
N LEU A 87 -1.26 4.39 -7.52
CA LEU A 87 -0.09 4.26 -6.63
C LEU A 87 -0.30 5.00 -5.32
N LYS A 88 -0.77 6.25 -5.36
CA LYS A 88 -1.09 7.05 -4.16
C LYS A 88 -2.12 6.33 -3.28
N ALA A 89 -3.18 5.81 -3.87
CA ALA A 89 -4.22 5.08 -3.14
C ALA A 89 -3.68 3.81 -2.45
N TYR A 90 -2.85 3.02 -3.14
CA TYR A 90 -2.22 1.84 -2.53
C TYR A 90 -1.17 2.19 -1.50
N ASN A 91 -0.34 3.20 -1.74
CA ASN A 91 0.69 3.65 -0.81
C ASN A 91 0.07 4.16 0.49
N ARG A 92 -0.98 4.97 0.38
CA ARG A 92 -1.74 5.42 1.55
C ARG A 92 -2.34 4.24 2.31
N SER A 93 -3.05 3.36 1.61
CA SER A 93 -3.71 2.21 2.25
C SER A 93 -2.71 1.25 2.89
N ASN A 94 -1.69 0.81 2.16
CA ASN A 94 -0.67 -0.11 2.68
C ASN A 94 0.14 0.53 3.82
N GLY A 95 0.50 1.81 3.67
CA GLY A 95 1.25 2.54 4.69
C GLY A 95 0.46 2.70 5.99
N MET A 96 -0.81 3.11 5.90
CA MET A 96 -1.68 3.20 7.07
C MET A 96 -1.91 1.83 7.71
N ASN A 97 -2.13 0.78 6.91
CA ASN A 97 -2.27 -0.59 7.41
C ASN A 97 -0.99 -1.04 8.14
N MET A 98 0.18 -0.79 7.56
CA MET A 98 1.47 -1.13 8.19
C MET A 98 1.59 -0.52 9.58
N VAL A 99 1.28 0.76 9.72
CA VAL A 99 1.42 1.48 10.99
C VAL A 99 0.34 1.08 12.00
N ALA A 100 -0.93 1.10 11.58
CA ALA A 100 -2.06 0.90 12.48
C ALA A 100 -2.19 -0.55 12.96
N LEU A 101 -2.11 -1.52 12.03
CA LEU A 101 -2.23 -2.93 12.40
C LEU A 101 -0.99 -3.43 13.16
N HIS A 102 0.20 -2.90 12.87
CA HIS A 102 1.38 -3.19 13.67
C HIS A 102 1.19 -2.71 15.12
N ALA A 103 0.71 -1.47 15.32
CA ALA A 103 0.43 -0.95 16.63
C ALA A 103 -0.65 -1.77 17.37
N MET A 104 -1.73 -2.13 16.66
CA MET A 104 -2.81 -2.96 17.20
C MET A 104 -2.27 -4.29 17.76
N ILE A 105 -1.46 -5.01 16.99
CA ILE A 105 -0.88 -6.29 17.43
C ILE A 105 0.15 -6.09 18.54
N LYS A 106 1.09 -5.13 18.38
CA LYS A 106 2.17 -4.87 19.34
C LYS A 106 1.66 -4.43 20.71
N LEU A 107 0.56 -3.67 20.74
CA LEU A 107 -0.08 -3.19 21.96
C LEU A 107 -1.18 -4.13 22.48
N ASN A 108 -1.27 -5.33 21.94
CA ASN A 108 -2.25 -6.34 22.33
C ASN A 108 -3.70 -5.82 22.31
N PHE A 109 -4.09 -5.28 21.16
CA PHE A 109 -5.44 -4.78 20.88
C PHE A 109 -5.92 -3.68 21.85
N PRO A 110 -5.32 -2.49 21.76
CA PRO A 110 -5.70 -1.38 22.63
C PRO A 110 -7.12 -0.89 22.33
N LYS A 111 -7.90 -0.62 23.36
CA LYS A 111 -9.20 0.04 23.23
C LYS A 111 -9.01 1.55 23.27
N ILE A 112 -9.30 2.20 22.16
CA ILE A 112 -9.12 3.63 21.97
C ILE A 112 -10.51 4.28 21.88
N SER A 113 -10.73 5.34 22.64
CA SER A 113 -11.88 6.19 22.47
C SER A 113 -11.54 7.32 21.50
N VAL A 114 -12.29 7.46 20.43
CA VAL A 114 -12.14 8.53 19.45
C VAL A 114 -13.49 9.20 19.24
N ASP A 115 -13.52 10.52 19.29
CA ASP A 115 -14.69 11.26 18.87
C ASP A 115 -14.95 11.02 17.37
N THR A 116 -16.14 10.52 17.05
CA THR A 116 -16.54 10.24 15.68
C THR A 116 -16.64 11.54 14.90
N LYS A 117 -15.66 11.80 14.04
CA LYS A 117 -15.79 12.89 13.04
C LYS A 117 -16.87 12.50 12.03
N SER A 118 -17.66 13.49 11.64
CA SER A 118 -18.73 13.33 10.64
C SER A 118 -18.17 12.77 9.33
N ASN A 119 -18.94 11.90 8.68
CA ASN A 119 -18.64 11.40 7.34
C ASN A 119 -18.75 12.54 6.33
N GLU A 120 -17.64 13.14 5.98
CA GLU A 120 -17.56 14.05 4.83
C GLU A 120 -17.86 13.25 3.56
N LYS A 121 -18.63 13.84 2.66
CA LYS A 121 -18.92 13.24 1.36
C LYS A 121 -17.65 13.34 0.51
N ILE A 122 -16.97 12.20 0.33
CA ILE A 122 -15.72 12.13 -0.45
C ILE A 122 -16.08 11.83 -1.89
N ASN A 123 -15.58 12.69 -2.79
CA ASN A 123 -15.72 12.48 -4.23
C ASN A 123 -14.52 11.62 -4.69
N TRP A 124 -14.78 10.33 -4.94
CA TRP A 124 -13.73 9.38 -5.32
C TRP A 124 -13.35 9.54 -6.80
N PRO A 125 -12.05 9.49 -7.15
CA PRO A 125 -11.65 9.37 -8.54
C PRO A 125 -12.16 8.05 -9.12
N THR A 126 -12.53 8.08 -10.39
CA THR A 126 -12.87 6.85 -11.12
C THR A 126 -11.59 6.10 -11.41
N LEU A 127 -11.47 4.89 -10.85
CA LEU A 127 -10.35 3.99 -11.11
C LEU A 127 -10.77 2.90 -12.10
N PRO A 128 -9.84 2.42 -12.94
CA PRO A 128 -10.05 1.19 -13.70
C PRO A 128 -10.44 0.04 -12.78
N LYS A 129 -11.18 -0.94 -13.28
CA LYS A 129 -11.53 -2.12 -12.48
C LYS A 129 -10.28 -2.96 -12.20
N LEU A 130 -10.17 -3.45 -10.96
CA LEU A 130 -9.13 -4.43 -10.64
C LEU A 130 -9.32 -5.67 -11.52
N MET A 131 -8.31 -6.00 -12.33
CA MET A 131 -8.34 -7.16 -13.20
C MET A 131 -8.22 -8.47 -12.42
N HIS A 132 -9.01 -9.46 -12.81
CA HIS A 132 -8.85 -10.85 -12.37
C HIS A 132 -7.81 -11.57 -13.24
N ARG A 133 -7.25 -12.70 -12.77
CA ARG A 133 -6.21 -13.45 -13.50
C ARG A 133 -6.67 -13.80 -14.94
N GLU A 134 -7.90 -14.20 -15.06
CA GLU A 134 -8.52 -14.66 -16.30
C GLU A 134 -8.70 -13.54 -17.35
N GLN A 135 -8.58 -12.29 -16.91
CA GLN A 135 -8.68 -11.09 -17.77
C GLN A 135 -7.31 -10.58 -18.21
N ILE A 136 -6.23 -11.16 -17.70
CA ILE A 136 -4.85 -10.73 -17.94
C ILE A 136 -4.20 -11.77 -18.85
N ASP A 137 -3.66 -11.32 -19.99
CA ASP A 137 -2.91 -12.18 -20.88
C ASP A 137 -1.61 -12.70 -20.23
N ASP A 138 -1.09 -13.81 -20.74
CA ASP A 138 0.05 -14.49 -20.10
C ASP A 138 1.32 -13.64 -20.12
N ASN A 139 1.58 -12.85 -21.15
CA ASN A 139 2.77 -11.98 -21.20
C ASN A 139 2.69 -10.88 -20.12
N THR A 140 1.53 -10.27 -19.97
CA THR A 140 1.29 -9.28 -18.90
C THR A 140 1.36 -9.93 -17.52
N TRP A 141 0.86 -11.18 -17.39
CA TRP A 141 0.96 -11.91 -16.13
C TRP A 141 2.41 -12.23 -15.75
N ASP A 142 3.25 -12.58 -16.69
CA ASP A 142 4.68 -12.79 -16.46
C ASP A 142 5.37 -11.50 -15.97
N LEU A 143 5.07 -10.36 -16.57
CA LEU A 143 5.54 -9.06 -16.07
C LEU A 143 5.10 -8.79 -14.63
N ILE A 144 3.84 -9.09 -14.31
CA ILE A 144 3.32 -8.99 -12.94
C ILE A 144 4.10 -9.89 -12.00
N CYS A 145 4.34 -11.15 -12.37
CA CYS A 145 5.11 -12.09 -11.59
C CYS A 145 6.55 -11.61 -11.35
N ASP A 146 7.18 -11.04 -12.37
CA ASP A 146 8.53 -10.50 -12.27
C ASP A 146 8.61 -9.34 -11.28
N VAL A 147 7.70 -8.34 -11.39
CA VAL A 147 7.65 -7.23 -10.43
C VAL A 147 7.27 -7.73 -9.02
N ASN A 148 6.35 -8.68 -8.92
CA ASN A 148 5.94 -9.25 -7.64
C ASN A 148 7.05 -10.07 -6.98
N SER A 149 8.06 -10.52 -7.74
CA SER A 149 9.21 -11.29 -7.23
C SER A 149 10.29 -10.43 -6.57
N LEU A 150 10.28 -9.11 -6.78
CA LEU A 150 11.27 -8.21 -6.17
C LEU A 150 11.24 -8.33 -4.64
N CYS A 151 12.38 -8.65 -4.04
CA CYS A 151 12.54 -8.94 -2.61
C CYS A 151 11.64 -10.05 -2.07
N ALA A 152 11.25 -10.99 -2.90
CA ALA A 152 10.45 -12.15 -2.48
C ALA A 152 11.17 -13.45 -2.85
N PRO A 153 11.68 -14.23 -1.89
CA PRO A 153 12.50 -15.42 -2.17
C PRO A 153 11.80 -16.47 -3.04
N ASN A 154 10.47 -16.50 -3.02
CA ASN A 154 9.62 -17.41 -3.80
C ASN A 154 8.61 -16.66 -4.67
N GLY A 155 9.02 -15.51 -5.21
CA GLY A 155 8.15 -14.51 -5.81
C GLY A 155 7.14 -15.01 -6.85
N LYS A 156 7.52 -15.98 -7.69
CA LYS A 156 6.62 -16.56 -8.71
C LYS A 156 5.49 -17.43 -8.14
N LYS A 157 5.62 -17.92 -6.90
CA LYS A 157 4.62 -18.75 -6.21
C LYS A 157 3.91 -18.02 -5.08
N SER A 158 4.27 -16.77 -4.80
CA SER A 158 3.66 -15.97 -3.74
C SER A 158 2.35 -15.34 -4.21
N HIS A 159 1.52 -14.97 -3.24
CA HIS A 159 0.33 -14.17 -3.52
C HIS A 159 0.71 -12.89 -4.29
N VAL A 160 0.07 -12.67 -5.44
CA VAL A 160 0.27 -11.48 -6.26
C VAL A 160 -0.45 -10.29 -5.62
N ALA A 161 0.31 -9.23 -5.33
CA ALA A 161 -0.26 -8.03 -4.76
C ALA A 161 -1.29 -7.38 -5.71
N THR A 162 -2.40 -6.92 -5.13
CA THR A 162 -3.50 -6.30 -5.90
C THR A 162 -3.06 -5.06 -6.68
N LEU A 163 -2.03 -4.35 -6.21
CA LEU A 163 -1.44 -3.23 -6.93
C LEU A 163 -1.00 -3.63 -8.34
N TRP A 164 -0.27 -4.75 -8.48
CA TRP A 164 0.24 -5.18 -9.79
C TRP A 164 -0.87 -5.57 -10.75
N ARG A 165 -1.92 -6.22 -10.23
CA ARG A 165 -3.12 -6.55 -11.02
C ARG A 165 -3.90 -5.30 -11.43
N HIS A 166 -3.87 -4.24 -10.62
CA HIS A 166 -4.49 -2.97 -10.97
C HIS A 166 -3.68 -2.23 -12.05
N LEU A 167 -2.34 -2.35 -12.02
CA LEU A 167 -1.44 -1.80 -13.02
C LEU A 167 -1.34 -2.65 -14.30
N ALA A 168 -2.00 -3.81 -14.37
CA ALA A 168 -2.07 -4.66 -15.55
C ALA A 168 -2.72 -3.98 -16.76
N HIS A 169 -3.48 -2.91 -16.56
CA HIS A 169 -3.98 -2.05 -17.65
C HIS A 169 -2.87 -1.38 -18.46
N TRP A 170 -1.65 -1.30 -17.90
CA TRP A 170 -0.47 -0.68 -18.52
C TRP A 170 0.74 -1.62 -18.50
N PRO A 171 0.77 -2.67 -19.35
CA PRO A 171 1.89 -3.63 -19.38
C PRO A 171 3.25 -2.98 -19.61
N THR A 172 3.28 -1.94 -20.46
CA THR A 172 4.50 -1.16 -20.70
C THR A 172 5.03 -0.51 -19.41
N PHE A 173 4.14 0.01 -18.57
CA PHE A 173 4.53 0.56 -17.26
C PHE A 173 5.13 -0.52 -16.36
N LEU A 174 4.52 -1.70 -16.28
CA LEU A 174 5.06 -2.83 -15.52
C LEU A 174 6.47 -3.22 -16.00
N ARG A 175 6.71 -3.22 -17.30
CA ARG A 175 8.03 -3.48 -17.91
C ARG A 175 9.05 -2.42 -17.50
N ILE A 176 8.66 -1.14 -17.56
CA ILE A 176 9.51 0.00 -17.18
C ILE A 176 9.90 -0.10 -15.72
N ILE A 177 8.93 -0.25 -14.80
CA ILE A 177 9.24 -0.31 -13.36
C ILE A 177 10.08 -1.54 -12.99
N ASN A 178 9.85 -2.68 -13.65
CA ASN A 178 10.70 -3.86 -13.44
C ASN A 178 12.15 -3.56 -13.85
N LYS A 179 12.36 -2.97 -15.04
CA LYS A 179 13.70 -2.55 -15.52
C LYS A 179 14.36 -1.58 -14.53
N LYS A 180 13.62 -0.57 -14.04
CA LYS A 180 14.15 0.48 -13.15
C LYS A 180 14.42 -0.01 -11.72
N LEU A 181 13.65 -0.98 -11.23
CA LEU A 181 13.81 -1.53 -9.87
C LEU A 181 14.79 -2.70 -9.79
N LYS A 182 15.01 -3.41 -10.89
CA LYS A 182 15.90 -4.57 -10.93
C LYS A 182 17.31 -4.28 -10.38
N PRO A 183 18.00 -3.19 -10.76
CA PRO A 183 19.32 -2.87 -10.19
C PRO A 183 19.30 -2.69 -8.67
N LEU A 184 18.24 -2.08 -8.12
CA LEU A 184 18.09 -1.91 -6.67
C LEU A 184 17.88 -3.25 -5.95
N ASN A 185 17.27 -4.21 -6.62
CA ASN A 185 17.09 -5.56 -6.10
C ASN A 185 18.39 -6.37 -6.17
N GLU A 186 19.13 -6.27 -7.26
CA GLU A 186 20.40 -6.97 -7.48
C GLU A 186 21.52 -6.49 -6.56
N THR A 187 21.47 -5.23 -6.11
CA THR A 187 22.43 -4.64 -5.16
C THR A 187 22.00 -4.75 -3.70
N ASP A 188 21.01 -5.56 -3.37
CA ASP A 188 20.41 -5.70 -2.04
C ASP A 188 19.90 -4.39 -1.42
N THR A 189 19.81 -3.31 -2.22
CA THR A 189 19.32 -2.02 -1.75
C THR A 189 17.87 -2.12 -1.27
N LEU A 190 17.00 -2.79 -2.04
CA LEU A 190 15.61 -3.00 -1.65
C LEU A 190 15.53 -3.82 -0.35
N GLN A 191 16.29 -4.91 -0.23
CA GLN A 191 16.29 -5.74 0.97
C GLN A 191 16.73 -4.95 2.22
N SER A 192 17.77 -4.13 2.08
CA SER A 192 18.24 -3.26 3.16
C SER A 192 17.17 -2.26 3.61
N LEU A 193 16.41 -1.70 2.66
CA LEU A 193 15.28 -0.80 2.96
C LEU A 193 14.14 -1.50 3.68
N LEU A 194 13.80 -2.74 3.30
CA LEU A 194 12.80 -3.53 4.01
C LEU A 194 13.20 -3.76 5.47
N LEU A 195 14.44 -4.15 5.72
CA LEU A 195 14.97 -4.35 7.07
C LEU A 195 14.99 -3.05 7.86
N LYS A 196 15.42 -1.94 7.26
CA LYS A 196 15.40 -0.62 7.88
C LYS A 196 13.99 -0.19 8.25
N THR A 197 13.03 -0.37 7.34
CA THR A 197 11.62 -0.05 7.57
C THR A 197 11.03 -0.88 8.72
N LYS A 198 11.32 -2.18 8.74
CA LYS A 198 10.90 -3.08 9.84
C LYS A 198 11.49 -2.65 11.17
N THR A 199 12.76 -2.29 11.20
CA THR A 199 13.45 -1.79 12.41
C THR A 199 12.81 -0.51 12.90
N GLU A 200 12.60 0.47 12.01
CA GLU A 200 11.93 1.73 12.36
C GLU A 200 10.51 1.50 12.89
N LEU A 201 9.74 0.62 12.24
CA LEU A 201 8.40 0.27 12.69
C LEU A 201 8.40 -0.40 14.06
N SER A 202 9.36 -1.27 14.32
CA SER A 202 9.47 -2.02 15.59
C SER A 202 9.93 -1.16 16.77
N GLN A 203 10.90 -0.26 16.53
CA GLN A 203 11.49 0.59 17.56
C GLN A 203 10.71 1.88 17.77
N ASN A 204 10.29 2.51 16.67
CA ASN A 204 9.68 3.83 16.62
C ASN A 204 8.25 3.80 16.09
N GLY A 205 7.57 2.66 16.17
CA GLY A 205 6.18 2.52 15.71
C GLY A 205 5.22 3.45 16.45
N LEU A 206 3.96 3.40 16.04
CA LEU A 206 2.92 4.22 16.63
C LEU A 206 2.76 3.92 18.14
N GLN A 207 2.87 4.94 18.97
CA GLN A 207 2.55 4.88 20.38
C GLN A 207 1.14 5.45 20.59
N ILE A 208 0.31 4.71 21.31
CA ILE A 208 -1.08 5.05 21.57
C ILE A 208 -1.30 4.94 23.10
N GLU A 209 -1.85 6.00 23.67
CA GLU A 209 -2.35 5.95 25.04
C GLU A 209 -3.71 5.26 25.04
N PHE A 210 -3.86 4.26 25.89
CA PHE A 210 -5.11 3.53 26.07
C PHE A 210 -5.26 3.07 27.51
N LYS A 211 -6.51 2.88 27.94
CA LYS A 211 -6.82 2.49 29.32
C LYS A 211 -7.24 1.02 29.44
N GLU A 212 -7.72 0.45 28.34
CA GLU A 212 -8.33 -0.89 28.33
C GLU A 212 -7.88 -1.65 27.07
N PHE A 213 -7.97 -2.97 27.14
CA PHE A 213 -7.80 -3.86 25.99
C PHE A 213 -9.15 -4.30 25.45
N PHE A 214 -9.21 -4.56 24.14
CA PHE A 214 -10.35 -5.26 23.57
C PHE A 214 -10.36 -6.71 24.09
N ASN A 215 -11.50 -7.12 24.66
CA ASN A 215 -11.79 -8.54 24.82
C ASN A 215 -12.35 -9.03 23.46
N HIS A 216 -11.51 -9.75 22.71
CA HIS A 216 -11.87 -10.18 21.35
C HIS A 216 -11.82 -11.70 21.23
N ASN A 217 -12.72 -12.23 20.39
CA ASN A 217 -12.73 -13.63 19.97
C ASN A 217 -12.12 -13.78 18.57
N LEU A 218 -10.94 -13.18 18.35
CA LEU A 218 -10.27 -13.28 17.08
C LEU A 218 -9.79 -14.72 16.85
N SER A 219 -10.14 -15.31 15.71
CA SER A 219 -9.70 -16.66 15.38
C SER A 219 -8.17 -16.72 15.26
N PRO A 220 -7.52 -17.86 15.57
CA PRO A 220 -6.08 -18.01 15.40
C PRO A 220 -5.62 -17.72 13.97
N LYS A 221 -6.45 -18.06 12.97
CA LYS A 221 -6.19 -17.80 11.55
C LYS A 221 -6.19 -16.29 11.26
N ALA A 222 -7.18 -15.55 11.76
CA ALA A 222 -7.24 -14.10 11.56
C ALA A 222 -6.08 -13.39 12.26
N TYR A 223 -5.77 -13.78 13.50
CA TYR A 223 -4.61 -13.26 14.23
C TYR A 223 -3.30 -13.50 13.46
N SER A 224 -3.07 -14.73 13.01
CA SER A 224 -1.89 -15.09 12.22
C SER A 224 -1.83 -14.30 10.91
N THR A 225 -2.96 -14.14 10.22
CA THR A 225 -3.05 -13.38 8.96
C THR A 225 -2.61 -11.92 9.16
N VAL A 226 -3.15 -11.23 10.17
CA VAL A 226 -2.77 -9.84 10.46
C VAL A 226 -1.33 -9.74 10.92
N LYS A 227 -0.90 -10.64 11.81
CA LYS A 227 0.48 -10.68 12.32
C LYS A 227 1.49 -10.88 11.19
N ASP A 228 1.27 -11.86 10.33
CA ASP A 228 2.14 -12.13 9.18
C ASP A 228 2.18 -10.94 8.22
N TYR A 229 1.05 -10.31 7.96
CA TYR A 229 0.95 -9.16 7.09
C TYR A 229 1.83 -7.99 7.56
N VAL A 230 1.91 -7.72 8.87
CA VAL A 230 2.65 -6.55 9.39
C VAL A 230 4.10 -6.86 9.82
N PHE A 231 4.42 -8.11 10.17
CA PHE A 231 5.76 -8.47 10.68
C PHE A 231 6.67 -9.17 9.67
N LYS A 232 6.12 -9.74 8.59
CA LYS A 232 6.93 -10.32 7.51
C LYS A 232 7.31 -9.22 6.52
N GLU A 233 8.60 -9.01 6.32
CA GLU A 233 9.15 -7.99 5.42
C GLU A 233 8.62 -8.12 3.99
N THR A 234 8.37 -9.35 3.57
CA THR A 234 7.89 -9.69 2.22
C THR A 234 6.40 -9.36 1.98
N GLN A 235 5.71 -8.86 2.98
CA GLN A 235 4.29 -8.49 2.92
C GLN A 235 4.10 -6.98 2.77
N VAL A 236 3.38 -6.33 3.70
CA VAL A 236 3.02 -4.91 3.58
C VAL A 236 4.23 -3.98 3.55
N ILE A 237 5.30 -4.30 4.31
CA ILE A 237 6.51 -3.48 4.33
C ILE A 237 7.10 -3.38 2.91
N ARG A 238 7.19 -4.50 2.20
CA ARG A 238 7.65 -4.54 0.80
C ARG A 238 6.79 -3.64 -0.10
N MET A 239 5.47 -3.75 0.01
CA MET A 239 4.56 -2.95 -0.81
C MET A 239 4.65 -1.45 -0.51
N VAL A 240 4.88 -1.08 0.75
CA VAL A 240 5.11 0.31 1.15
C VAL A 240 6.42 0.84 0.57
N VAL A 241 7.52 0.12 0.72
CA VAL A 241 8.83 0.56 0.23
C VAL A 241 8.82 0.70 -1.30
N ILE A 242 8.45 -0.37 -2.02
CA ILE A 242 8.45 -0.38 -3.48
C ILE A 242 7.46 0.64 -4.03
N GLY A 243 6.26 0.71 -3.47
CA GLY A 243 5.23 1.64 -3.92
C GLY A 243 5.66 3.11 -3.79
N HIS A 244 6.30 3.49 -2.69
CA HIS A 244 6.80 4.86 -2.52
C HIS A 244 8.04 5.15 -3.39
N ILE A 245 8.92 4.18 -3.64
CA ILE A 245 10.01 4.36 -4.61
C ILE A 245 9.44 4.68 -5.99
N ILE A 246 8.45 3.91 -6.45
CA ILE A 246 7.82 4.13 -7.77
C ILE A 246 7.11 5.49 -7.79
N GLN A 247 6.37 5.85 -6.76
CA GLN A 247 5.67 7.13 -6.70
C GLN A 247 6.65 8.30 -6.77
N ASN A 248 7.69 8.32 -5.92
CA ASN A 248 8.71 9.36 -5.92
C ASN A 248 9.42 9.44 -7.26
N TRP A 249 9.67 8.29 -7.88
CA TRP A 249 10.30 8.23 -9.19
C TRP A 249 9.43 8.85 -10.28
N ILE A 250 8.11 8.53 -10.34
CA ILE A 250 7.19 9.16 -11.28
C ILE A 250 7.14 10.67 -11.06
N GLU A 251 7.02 11.11 -9.82
CA GLU A 251 6.97 12.54 -9.47
C GLU A 251 8.25 13.28 -9.89
N SER A 252 9.41 12.60 -9.84
CA SER A 252 10.69 13.16 -10.26
C SER A 252 10.85 13.33 -11.77
N GLN A 253 10.06 12.59 -12.58
CA GLN A 253 10.17 12.64 -14.05
C GLN A 253 9.62 13.95 -14.66
N LYS A 254 9.06 14.86 -13.85
CA LYS A 254 8.46 16.12 -14.32
C LYS A 254 7.41 15.95 -15.44
N ILE A 255 6.87 14.75 -15.60
CA ILE A 255 5.79 14.45 -16.54
C ILE A 255 4.57 15.34 -16.27
N TYR A 256 4.52 15.92 -15.06
CA TYR A 256 3.45 16.75 -14.53
C TYR A 256 3.84 18.23 -14.39
N GLU A 257 4.68 18.80 -15.22
CA GLU A 257 4.79 20.26 -15.30
C GLU A 257 3.49 20.82 -15.87
N SER A 258 2.44 20.89 -15.05
CA SER A 258 1.25 21.66 -15.36
C SER A 258 0.37 21.91 -14.17
N LYS A 259 0.08 23.17 -13.93
CA LYS A 259 -1.18 23.73 -13.42
C LYS A 259 -2.10 22.72 -12.68
N SER A 260 -1.65 22.13 -11.59
CA SER A 260 -2.45 21.25 -10.75
C SER A 260 -2.99 22.03 -9.55
N GLY A 261 -4.06 22.77 -9.77
CA GLY A 261 -4.85 23.37 -8.69
C GLY A 261 -6.02 22.54 -8.20
N GLU A 262 -6.26 21.31 -8.72
CA GLU A 262 -7.54 20.63 -8.51
C GLU A 262 -7.49 19.24 -7.84
N TYR A 263 -6.32 18.73 -7.44
CA TYR A 263 -6.25 17.38 -6.85
C TYR A 263 -5.61 17.30 -5.45
N ASP A 264 -5.65 18.37 -4.68
CA ASP A 264 -5.15 18.40 -3.29
C ASP A 264 -6.06 17.68 -2.27
N VAL A 265 -7.03 16.90 -2.72
CA VAL A 265 -8.01 16.24 -1.84
C VAL A 265 -7.48 14.95 -1.18
N PHE A 266 -6.27 14.49 -1.51
CA PHE A 266 -5.74 13.21 -1.02
C PHE A 266 -4.53 13.31 -0.08
N TYR A 267 -4.27 14.48 0.52
CA TYR A 267 -3.22 14.65 1.52
C TYR A 267 -3.72 15.25 2.82
#